data_9fbb34b384ab3997cb1af24ad0fa65d5
#
_entry.id   9fbb34b384ab3997cb1af24ad0fa65d5
#
_cell.length_a   1.000
_cell.length_b   1.000
_cell.length_c   1.000
_cell.angle_alpha   90.00
_cell.angle_beta   90.00
_cell.angle_gamma   90.00
#
_symmetry.space_group_name_H-M   'P 1'
#
loop_
_entity.id
_entity.type
_entity.pdbx_description
1 polymer ?
#
loop_
_entity_poly.entity_id
_entity_poly.type
_entity_poly.pdbx_seq_one_letter_code
_entity_poly.pdbx_strand_id
1 'polypeptide(L)'
;MGLAKRIIPCLDVDNGRVVKGVNFVGIRDAGDPVEVAKRYNEQGADEITFLDITATHEGRETTVHTVENIASEVFIPLTVGGGIRTVDDIRTMLNAGADKIGINSAAIFNPDFVTEAADRFGSQCIVVCIDAKQVSPDGEPLRWEIFTHGGRKSTGIDAVEWAKKMVSNGAGEILLTSMDRDGTKDGFNIPLTRSISDAVSVPVIASGGVGNLEHLVDGIIEGHADAVLAASIFHYGEYTVPEAKRFMADRGIEVRL
;
A
#
# COMPACT_ATOMS: atom_id res chain seq x y z
N MET A 1 -9.48 12.21 -21.45
CA MET A 1 -9.39 10.83 -20.91
C MET A 1 -8.28 10.81 -19.89
N GLY A 2 -8.64 10.62 -18.62
CA GLY A 2 -7.67 10.41 -17.53
C GLY A 2 -7.14 8.97 -17.55
N LEU A 3 -6.08 8.69 -16.77
CA LEU A 3 -5.66 7.33 -16.50
C LEU A 3 -6.70 6.64 -15.62
N ALA A 4 -7.05 5.39 -15.94
CA ALA A 4 -7.97 4.59 -15.13
C ALA A 4 -7.45 4.47 -13.69
N LYS A 5 -8.33 4.67 -12.74
CA LYS A 5 -8.02 4.51 -11.32
C LYS A 5 -7.97 3.02 -10.97
N ARG A 6 -7.13 2.65 -10.00
CA ARG A 6 -6.85 1.26 -9.65
C ARG A 6 -7.46 0.88 -8.31
N ILE A 7 -8.00 -0.33 -8.24
CA ILE A 7 -8.39 -0.99 -6.99
C ILE A 7 -7.34 -2.06 -6.70
N ILE A 8 -6.71 -1.95 -5.54
CA ILE A 8 -5.59 -2.78 -5.13
C ILE A 8 -5.93 -3.48 -3.81
N PRO A 9 -6.28 -4.78 -3.84
CA PRO A 9 -6.36 -5.57 -2.62
C PRO A 9 -4.99 -5.70 -1.95
N CYS A 10 -4.96 -5.59 -0.61
CA CYS A 10 -3.74 -5.74 0.18
C CYS A 10 -3.80 -7.03 1.00
N LEU A 11 -2.76 -7.84 0.88
CA LEU A 11 -2.52 -9.03 1.68
C LEU A 11 -1.45 -8.72 2.72
N ASP A 12 -1.86 -8.50 3.97
CA ASP A 12 -0.93 -8.53 5.10
C ASP A 12 -0.65 -9.99 5.43
N VAL A 13 0.60 -10.39 5.42
CA VAL A 13 1.00 -11.79 5.63
C VAL A 13 1.88 -11.91 6.87
N ASP A 14 1.47 -12.79 7.77
CA ASP A 14 2.22 -13.17 8.96
C ASP A 14 2.43 -14.69 8.96
N ASN A 15 3.69 -15.10 9.06
CA ASN A 15 4.07 -16.52 9.07
C ASN A 15 3.40 -17.34 7.94
N GLY A 16 3.36 -16.79 6.73
CA GLY A 16 2.82 -17.47 5.55
C GLY A 16 1.29 -17.51 5.46
N ARG A 17 0.56 -16.78 6.30
CA ARG A 17 -0.90 -16.68 6.27
C ARG A 17 -1.35 -15.25 6.06
N VAL A 18 -2.38 -15.07 5.24
CA VAL A 18 -3.04 -13.75 5.13
C VAL A 18 -3.75 -13.46 6.44
N VAL A 19 -3.49 -12.29 6.97
CA VAL A 19 -4.03 -11.87 8.26
C VAL A 19 -4.66 -10.49 8.17
N LYS A 20 -5.57 -10.16 9.07
CA LYS A 20 -6.07 -8.81 9.25
C LYS A 20 -6.34 -8.54 10.72
N GLY A 21 -5.90 -7.37 11.17
CA GLY A 21 -6.15 -6.86 12.50
C GLY A 21 -6.54 -5.38 12.45
N VAL A 22 -7.04 -4.86 13.58
CA VAL A 22 -7.25 -3.43 13.78
C VAL A 22 -5.99 -2.87 14.44
N ASN A 23 -5.32 -1.91 13.82
CA ASN A 23 -4.06 -1.34 14.30
C ASN A 23 -3.01 -2.43 14.66
N PHE A 24 -2.93 -3.50 13.86
CA PHE A 24 -2.05 -4.66 14.09
C PHE A 24 -2.33 -5.41 15.42
N VAL A 25 -3.52 -5.26 15.98
CA VAL A 25 -3.98 -5.97 17.20
C VAL A 25 -5.19 -6.83 16.86
N GLY A 26 -5.33 -7.98 17.53
CA GLY A 26 -6.45 -8.89 17.30
C GLY A 26 -6.43 -9.54 15.91
N ILE A 27 -5.26 -9.93 15.44
CA ILE A 27 -5.00 -10.54 14.13
C ILE A 27 -5.89 -11.77 13.92
N ARG A 28 -6.62 -11.79 12.80
CA ARG A 28 -7.44 -12.92 12.35
C ARG A 28 -6.89 -13.47 11.05
N ASP A 29 -6.87 -14.79 10.93
CA ASP A 29 -6.51 -15.50 9.70
C ASP A 29 -7.57 -15.23 8.61
N ALA A 30 -7.12 -14.86 7.42
CA ALA A 30 -7.96 -14.61 6.25
C ALA A 30 -7.66 -15.56 5.07
N GLY A 31 -6.76 -16.54 5.25
CA GLY A 31 -6.55 -17.62 4.31
C GLY A 31 -5.11 -17.80 3.81
N ASP A 32 -4.97 -18.71 2.85
CA ASP A 32 -3.72 -18.94 2.13
C ASP A 32 -3.45 -17.77 1.16
N PRO A 33 -2.22 -17.20 1.14
CA PRO A 33 -1.92 -16.03 0.30
C PRO A 33 -2.07 -16.31 -1.20
N VAL A 34 -1.73 -17.50 -1.67
CA VAL A 34 -1.82 -17.85 -3.10
C VAL A 34 -3.28 -17.93 -3.54
N GLU A 35 -4.12 -18.61 -2.75
CA GLU A 35 -5.54 -18.74 -3.04
C GLU A 35 -6.27 -17.39 -2.97
N VAL A 36 -5.91 -16.55 -2.00
CA VAL A 36 -6.47 -15.20 -1.87
C VAL A 36 -6.07 -14.32 -3.04
N ALA A 37 -4.79 -14.33 -3.43
CA ALA A 37 -4.28 -13.56 -4.57
C ALA A 37 -4.92 -14.01 -5.90
N LYS A 38 -5.04 -15.32 -6.12
CA LYS A 38 -5.70 -15.90 -7.28
C LYS A 38 -7.15 -15.46 -7.40
N ARG A 39 -7.89 -15.48 -6.31
CA ARG A 39 -9.28 -15.01 -6.26
C ARG A 39 -9.38 -13.53 -6.66
N TYR A 40 -8.49 -12.67 -6.22
CA TYR A 40 -8.50 -11.26 -6.62
C TYR A 40 -8.11 -11.05 -8.08
N ASN A 41 -7.17 -11.83 -8.59
CA ASN A 41 -6.84 -11.82 -10.02
C ASN A 41 -8.07 -12.22 -10.85
N GLU A 42 -8.79 -13.29 -10.49
CA GLU A 42 -10.02 -13.74 -11.15
C GLU A 42 -11.16 -12.71 -11.07
N GLN A 43 -11.23 -11.95 -9.98
CA GLN A 43 -12.20 -10.87 -9.80
C GLN A 43 -11.85 -9.59 -10.58
N GLY A 44 -10.68 -9.54 -11.23
CA GLY A 44 -10.26 -8.38 -12.03
C GLY A 44 -9.71 -7.23 -11.21
N ALA A 45 -9.07 -7.49 -10.07
CA ALA A 45 -8.27 -6.48 -9.38
C ALA A 45 -7.20 -5.91 -10.33
N ASP A 46 -6.87 -4.63 -10.18
CA ASP A 46 -5.89 -3.99 -11.07
C ASP A 46 -4.46 -4.34 -10.70
N GLU A 47 -4.18 -4.52 -9.43
CA GLU A 47 -2.89 -4.93 -8.85
C GLU A 47 -3.15 -5.65 -7.52
N ILE A 48 -2.13 -6.29 -6.98
CA ILE A 48 -2.13 -6.85 -5.62
C ILE A 48 -0.91 -6.31 -4.87
N THR A 49 -1.11 -5.94 -3.62
CA THR A 49 -0.02 -5.62 -2.69
C THR A 49 0.09 -6.73 -1.65
N PHE A 50 1.29 -7.28 -1.50
CA PHE A 50 1.67 -8.25 -0.50
C PHE A 50 2.61 -7.56 0.50
N LEU A 51 2.23 -7.50 1.76
CA LEU A 51 3.04 -6.94 2.84
C LEU A 51 3.39 -8.04 3.84
N ASP A 52 4.67 -8.40 3.89
CA ASP A 52 5.16 -9.29 4.92
C ASP A 52 5.31 -8.51 6.24
N ILE A 53 4.47 -8.83 7.20
CA ILE A 53 4.50 -8.25 8.54
C ILE A 53 5.24 -9.13 9.55
N THR A 54 5.81 -10.25 9.10
CA THR A 54 6.62 -11.16 9.91
C THR A 54 7.93 -10.48 10.30
N ALA A 55 8.17 -10.30 11.59
CA ALA A 55 9.29 -9.51 12.10
C ALA A 55 10.65 -10.25 12.10
N THR A 56 10.75 -11.50 11.63
CA THR A 56 11.91 -12.36 11.82
C THR A 56 12.71 -12.63 10.55
N HIS A 57 14.03 -12.84 10.73
CA HIS A 57 14.96 -13.18 9.65
C HIS A 57 14.64 -14.55 9.00
N GLU A 58 14.10 -15.50 9.78
CA GLU A 58 13.73 -16.84 9.33
C GLU A 58 12.50 -16.85 8.40
N GLY A 59 11.64 -15.82 8.47
CA GLY A 59 10.47 -15.68 7.60
C GLY A 59 10.81 -15.33 6.15
N ARG A 60 12.05 -14.91 5.85
CA ARG A 60 12.41 -14.39 4.52
C ARG A 60 12.39 -15.45 3.42
N GLU A 61 12.90 -16.65 3.67
CA GLU A 61 12.85 -17.74 2.68
C GLU A 61 11.40 -18.17 2.41
N THR A 62 10.58 -18.23 3.46
CA THR A 62 9.15 -18.51 3.34
C THR A 62 8.45 -17.44 2.50
N THR A 63 8.80 -16.16 2.70
CA THR A 63 8.25 -15.03 1.93
C THR A 63 8.63 -15.12 0.47
N VAL A 64 9.89 -15.39 0.12
CA VAL A 64 10.35 -15.58 -1.27
C VAL A 64 9.55 -16.68 -1.95
N HIS A 65 9.42 -17.84 -1.31
CA HIS A 65 8.66 -18.97 -1.85
C HIS A 65 7.17 -18.63 -2.03
N THR A 66 6.57 -17.91 -1.09
CA THR A 66 5.17 -17.46 -1.20
C THR A 66 5.00 -16.51 -2.39
N VAL A 67 5.93 -15.58 -2.58
CA VAL A 67 5.92 -14.64 -3.72
C VAL A 67 6.05 -15.38 -5.05
N GLU A 68 6.95 -16.37 -5.15
CA GLU A 68 7.10 -17.24 -6.33
C GLU A 68 5.78 -17.96 -6.66
N ASN A 69 5.13 -18.53 -5.66
CA ASN A 69 3.86 -19.23 -5.83
C ASN A 69 2.74 -18.28 -6.27
N ILE A 70 2.63 -17.09 -5.68
CA ILE A 70 1.66 -16.07 -6.11
C ILE A 70 1.94 -15.66 -7.55
N ALA A 71 3.19 -15.34 -7.89
CA ALA A 71 3.58 -14.88 -9.22
C ALA A 71 3.32 -15.93 -10.31
N SER A 72 3.32 -17.21 -9.98
CA SER A 72 2.98 -18.29 -10.92
C SER A 72 1.49 -18.39 -11.25
N GLU A 73 0.62 -17.87 -10.39
CA GLU A 73 -0.84 -17.98 -10.49
C GLU A 73 -1.55 -16.65 -10.80
N VAL A 74 -0.84 -15.53 -10.65
CA VAL A 74 -1.39 -14.17 -10.75
C VAL A 74 -0.73 -13.43 -11.91
N PHE A 75 -1.54 -12.78 -12.76
CA PHE A 75 -1.10 -12.12 -14.00
C PHE A 75 -1.29 -10.59 -13.98
N ILE A 76 -1.69 -10.04 -12.84
CA ILE A 76 -1.74 -8.60 -12.59
C ILE A 76 -0.50 -8.18 -11.79
N PRO A 77 -0.09 -6.89 -11.82
CA PRO A 77 1.08 -6.42 -11.10
C PRO A 77 1.05 -6.77 -9.62
N LEU A 78 2.18 -7.27 -9.11
CA LEU A 78 2.38 -7.65 -7.71
C LEU A 78 3.42 -6.72 -7.08
N THR A 79 3.00 -5.97 -6.06
CA THR A 79 3.89 -5.21 -5.19
C THR A 79 4.21 -6.02 -3.95
N VAL A 80 5.48 -6.16 -3.62
CA VAL A 80 5.94 -6.86 -2.42
C VAL A 80 6.66 -5.89 -1.50
N GLY A 81 6.22 -5.82 -0.25
CA GLY A 81 6.83 -5.00 0.80
C GLY A 81 6.98 -5.77 2.11
N GLY A 82 7.66 -5.14 3.07
CA GLY A 82 7.99 -5.73 4.35
C GLY A 82 9.41 -6.31 4.38
N GLY A 83 10.22 -5.86 5.34
CA GLY A 83 11.56 -6.37 5.56
C GLY A 83 12.60 -6.05 4.48
N ILE A 84 12.30 -5.23 3.50
CA ILE A 84 13.23 -4.82 2.43
C ILE A 84 14.24 -3.81 2.99
N ARG A 85 15.53 -4.16 2.97
CA ARG A 85 16.60 -3.35 3.58
C ARG A 85 17.79 -3.11 2.67
N THR A 86 17.99 -3.96 1.68
CA THR A 86 19.16 -3.93 0.78
C THR A 86 18.73 -4.06 -0.68
N VAL A 87 19.64 -3.65 -1.57
CA VAL A 87 19.46 -3.84 -3.01
C VAL A 87 19.35 -5.33 -3.39
N ASP A 88 20.01 -6.21 -2.66
CA ASP A 88 19.92 -7.65 -2.88
C ASP A 88 18.55 -8.20 -2.45
N ASP A 89 17.92 -7.64 -1.41
CA ASP A 89 16.53 -7.97 -1.06
C ASP A 89 15.59 -7.62 -2.22
N ILE A 90 15.75 -6.42 -2.81
CA ILE A 90 14.96 -5.98 -3.96
C ILE A 90 15.14 -6.95 -5.14
N ARG A 91 16.39 -7.27 -5.47
CA ARG A 91 16.68 -8.20 -6.56
C ARG A 91 16.06 -9.58 -6.33
N THR A 92 16.15 -10.09 -5.12
CA THR A 92 15.58 -11.37 -4.73
C THR A 92 14.06 -11.40 -4.95
N MET A 93 13.34 -10.37 -4.51
CA MET A 93 11.89 -10.31 -4.68
C MET A 93 11.48 -10.09 -6.14
N LEU A 94 12.21 -9.28 -6.91
CA LEU A 94 11.96 -9.14 -8.35
C LEU A 94 12.20 -10.44 -9.10
N ASN A 95 13.25 -11.19 -8.75
CA ASN A 95 13.52 -12.51 -9.32
C ASN A 95 12.46 -13.55 -8.93
N ALA A 96 11.86 -13.43 -7.74
CA ALA A 96 10.75 -14.26 -7.31
C ALA A 96 9.43 -13.97 -8.07
N GLY A 97 9.36 -12.85 -8.80
CA GLY A 97 8.24 -12.50 -9.65
C GLY A 97 7.46 -11.25 -9.23
N ALA A 98 7.93 -10.51 -8.22
CA ALA A 98 7.37 -9.19 -7.90
C ALA A 98 7.62 -8.22 -9.06
N ASP A 99 6.65 -7.36 -9.33
CA ASP A 99 6.76 -6.27 -10.32
C ASP A 99 7.23 -4.97 -9.68
N LYS A 100 6.86 -4.75 -8.42
CA LYS A 100 7.19 -3.56 -7.63
C LYS A 100 7.62 -3.95 -6.23
N ILE A 101 8.44 -3.12 -5.63
CA ILE A 101 8.97 -3.32 -4.27
C ILE A 101 8.59 -2.15 -3.38
N GLY A 102 7.94 -2.46 -2.25
CA GLY A 102 7.59 -1.48 -1.22
C GLY A 102 8.73 -1.28 -0.23
N ILE A 103 9.20 -0.05 -0.11
CA ILE A 103 10.25 0.37 0.83
C ILE A 103 9.65 1.31 1.87
N ASN A 104 9.82 1.00 3.15
CA ASN A 104 9.34 1.83 4.26
C ASN A 104 10.51 2.26 5.17
N SER A 105 10.74 1.57 6.27
CA SER A 105 11.71 1.95 7.30
C SER A 105 13.15 2.09 6.78
N ALA A 106 13.54 1.28 5.80
CA ALA A 106 14.87 1.38 5.21
C ALA A 106 15.14 2.76 4.59
N ALA A 107 14.13 3.37 3.95
CA ALA A 107 14.23 4.71 3.40
C ALA A 107 14.36 5.79 4.50
N ILE A 108 13.71 5.58 5.64
CA ILE A 108 13.77 6.51 6.77
C ILE A 108 15.18 6.52 7.39
N PHE A 109 15.80 5.35 7.53
CA PHE A 109 17.15 5.22 8.08
C PHE A 109 18.24 5.59 7.07
N ASN A 110 18.01 5.35 5.79
CA ASN A 110 18.92 5.70 4.69
C ASN A 110 18.12 6.15 3.46
N PRO A 111 17.81 7.47 3.34
CA PRO A 111 17.07 7.99 2.20
C PRO A 111 17.71 7.75 0.83
N ASP A 112 19.04 7.66 0.78
CA ASP A 112 19.79 7.41 -0.46
C ASP A 112 19.59 5.99 -0.99
N PHE A 113 19.10 5.08 -0.16
CA PHE A 113 18.71 3.73 -0.58
C PHE A 113 17.62 3.75 -1.67
N VAL A 114 16.69 4.71 -1.62
CA VAL A 114 15.67 4.89 -2.67
C VAL A 114 16.30 5.27 -3.99
N THR A 115 17.28 6.18 -3.97
CA THR A 115 18.04 6.58 -5.17
C THR A 115 18.80 5.39 -5.75
N GLU A 116 19.54 4.66 -4.92
CA GLU A 116 20.26 3.46 -5.36
C GLU A 116 19.34 2.41 -5.98
N ALA A 117 18.18 2.17 -5.35
CA ALA A 117 17.18 1.24 -5.85
C ALA A 117 16.59 1.68 -7.19
N ALA A 118 16.22 2.96 -7.31
CA ALA A 118 15.66 3.52 -8.55
C ALA A 118 16.67 3.50 -9.70
N ASP A 119 17.94 3.81 -9.43
CA ASP A 119 19.02 3.77 -10.44
C ASP A 119 19.28 2.36 -10.96
N ARG A 120 19.17 1.34 -10.09
CA ARG A 120 19.43 -0.06 -10.47
C ARG A 120 18.27 -0.76 -11.14
N PHE A 121 17.04 -0.49 -10.68
CA PHE A 121 15.86 -1.26 -11.09
C PHE A 121 14.84 -0.43 -11.86
N GLY A 122 15.00 0.90 -11.90
CA GLY A 122 14.05 1.84 -12.45
C GLY A 122 13.01 2.31 -11.41
N SER A 123 12.65 3.59 -11.49
CA SER A 123 11.65 4.20 -10.58
C SER A 123 10.32 3.46 -10.58
N GLN A 124 9.90 2.91 -11.72
CA GLN A 124 8.63 2.18 -11.85
C GLN A 124 8.54 0.92 -10.96
N CYS A 125 9.68 0.39 -10.51
CA CYS A 125 9.73 -0.76 -9.58
C CYS A 125 9.69 -0.33 -8.12
N ILE A 126 9.84 0.96 -7.79
CA ILE A 126 10.03 1.44 -6.43
C ILE A 126 8.79 2.16 -5.93
N VAL A 127 8.14 1.57 -4.92
CA VAL A 127 7.04 2.15 -4.16
C VAL A 127 7.55 2.53 -2.78
N VAL A 128 7.44 3.79 -2.40
CA VAL A 128 7.75 4.20 -1.02
C VAL A 128 6.48 4.16 -0.18
N CYS A 129 6.49 3.33 0.85
CA CYS A 129 5.39 3.22 1.81
C CYS A 129 5.57 4.27 2.91
N ILE A 130 4.53 5.03 3.18
CA ILE A 130 4.51 6.08 4.20
C ILE A 130 3.39 5.79 5.19
N ASP A 131 3.76 5.56 6.45
CA ASP A 131 2.82 5.45 7.56
C ASP A 131 2.76 6.81 8.25
N ALA A 132 1.67 7.54 8.05
CA ALA A 132 1.51 8.90 8.55
C ALA A 132 0.46 8.97 9.64
N LYS A 133 0.73 9.81 10.65
CA LYS A 133 -0.18 10.07 11.77
C LYS A 133 -0.29 11.57 12.03
N GLN A 134 -1.51 12.04 12.33
CA GLN A 134 -1.73 13.42 12.72
C GLN A 134 -1.04 13.72 14.05
N VAL A 135 -0.32 14.84 14.09
CA VAL A 135 0.40 15.32 15.28
C VAL A 135 -0.01 16.73 15.70
N SER A 136 -0.78 17.43 14.87
CA SER A 136 -1.35 18.73 15.24
C SER A 136 -2.49 18.55 16.25
N PRO A 137 -2.56 19.38 17.30
CA PRO A 137 -3.70 19.45 18.18
C PRO A 137 -4.99 19.87 17.46
N ASP A 138 -6.13 19.58 18.07
CA ASP A 138 -7.43 20.02 17.57
C ASP A 138 -7.50 21.55 17.50
N GLY A 139 -7.99 22.04 16.37
CA GLY A 139 -8.12 23.50 16.11
C GLY A 139 -6.87 24.17 15.54
N GLU A 140 -5.76 23.46 15.43
CA GLU A 140 -4.57 23.94 14.72
C GLU A 140 -4.54 23.48 13.26
N PRO A 141 -3.73 24.10 12.38
CA PRO A 141 -3.52 23.63 11.02
C PRO A 141 -3.07 22.16 11.02
N LEU A 142 -3.68 21.35 10.16
CA LEU A 142 -3.40 19.92 10.09
C LEU A 142 -1.96 19.67 9.70
N ARG A 143 -1.31 18.78 10.45
CA ARG A 143 0.07 18.35 10.26
C ARG A 143 0.21 16.86 10.58
N TRP A 144 0.94 16.15 9.73
CA TRP A 144 1.20 14.72 9.89
C TRP A 144 2.70 14.45 9.91
N GLU A 145 3.10 13.51 10.72
CA GLU A 145 4.47 12.98 10.76
C GLU A 145 4.48 11.52 10.31
N ILE A 146 5.62 11.10 9.77
CA ILE A 146 5.85 9.68 9.47
C ILE A 146 6.22 8.92 10.74
N PHE A 147 5.72 7.70 10.80
CA PHE A 147 5.93 6.78 11.91
C PHE A 147 6.62 5.51 11.44
N THR A 148 7.35 4.86 12.33
CA THR A 148 8.00 3.57 12.12
C THR A 148 7.45 2.52 13.08
N HIS A 149 7.91 1.27 12.93
CA HIS A 149 7.55 0.16 13.82
C HIS A 149 6.03 -0.07 13.93
N GLY A 150 5.33 -0.08 12.79
CA GLY A 150 3.88 -0.25 12.77
C GLY A 150 3.13 0.90 13.44
N GLY A 151 3.57 2.14 13.22
CA GLY A 151 2.93 3.34 13.74
C GLY A 151 3.22 3.66 15.20
N ARG A 152 4.20 2.96 15.81
CA ARG A 152 4.47 3.11 17.27
C ARG A 152 5.51 4.17 17.59
N LYS A 153 6.38 4.52 16.65
CA LYS A 153 7.49 5.46 16.89
C LYS A 153 7.44 6.63 15.92
N SER A 154 7.20 7.84 16.44
CA SER A 154 7.32 9.08 15.68
C SER A 154 8.78 9.29 15.25
N THR A 155 8.95 9.84 14.06
CA THR A 155 10.26 10.23 13.53
C THR A 155 10.53 11.73 13.61
N GLY A 156 9.49 12.54 13.87
CA GLY A 156 9.55 13.99 13.79
C GLY A 156 9.63 14.53 12.35
N ILE A 157 9.50 13.67 11.34
CA ILE A 157 9.60 14.05 9.92
C ILE A 157 8.19 14.35 9.38
N ASP A 158 8.00 15.53 8.79
CA ASP A 158 6.75 15.91 8.14
C ASP A 158 6.44 14.97 6.96
N ALA A 159 5.22 14.45 6.91
CA ALA A 159 4.82 13.45 5.92
C ALA A 159 4.80 14.00 4.49
N VAL A 160 4.39 15.26 4.30
CA VAL A 160 4.33 15.90 2.96
C VAL A 160 5.74 16.16 2.43
N GLU A 161 6.60 16.73 3.26
CA GLU A 161 8.00 16.99 2.88
C GLU A 161 8.76 15.67 2.64
N TRP A 162 8.46 14.63 3.41
CA TRP A 162 9.02 13.31 3.19
C TRP A 162 8.60 12.71 1.85
N ALA A 163 7.31 12.79 1.49
CA ALA A 163 6.83 12.31 0.20
C ALA A 163 7.54 13.02 -0.97
N LYS A 164 7.69 14.34 -0.91
CA LYS A 164 8.45 15.12 -1.90
C LYS A 164 9.89 14.66 -2.02
N LYS A 165 10.56 14.45 -0.87
CA LYS A 165 11.94 13.95 -0.83
C LYS A 165 12.06 12.57 -1.46
N MET A 166 11.15 11.65 -1.16
CA MET A 166 11.19 10.30 -1.72
C MET A 166 10.98 10.31 -3.23
N VAL A 167 10.09 11.16 -3.74
CA VAL A 167 9.91 11.34 -5.19
C VAL A 167 11.18 11.92 -5.82
N SER A 168 11.82 12.91 -5.21
CA SER A 168 13.10 13.46 -5.71
C SER A 168 14.24 12.43 -5.68
N ASN A 169 14.18 11.45 -4.78
CA ASN A 169 15.12 10.35 -4.68
C ASN A 169 14.82 9.20 -5.68
N GLY A 170 13.74 9.30 -6.45
CA GLY A 170 13.43 8.33 -7.50
C GLY A 170 12.29 7.36 -7.21
N ALA A 171 11.50 7.56 -6.15
CA ALA A 171 10.28 6.79 -5.95
C ALA A 171 9.33 6.96 -7.15
N GLY A 172 8.85 5.87 -7.71
CA GLY A 172 7.90 5.89 -8.82
C GLY A 172 6.44 5.92 -8.39
N GLU A 173 6.16 5.62 -7.11
CA GLU A 173 4.82 5.59 -6.53
C GLU A 173 4.90 5.75 -5.01
N ILE A 174 3.86 6.31 -4.42
CA ILE A 174 3.71 6.44 -2.96
C ILE A 174 2.52 5.60 -2.50
N LEU A 175 2.73 4.71 -1.54
CA LEU A 175 1.68 4.02 -0.81
C LEU A 175 1.51 4.70 0.55
N LEU A 176 0.43 5.44 0.70
CA LEU A 176 0.17 6.29 1.86
C LEU A 176 -0.86 5.64 2.78
N THR A 177 -0.45 5.27 3.99
CA THR A 177 -1.33 4.73 5.01
C THR A 177 -1.55 5.75 6.13
N SER A 178 -2.81 6.10 6.39
CA SER A 178 -3.18 6.85 7.58
C SER A 178 -3.27 5.93 8.77
N MET A 179 -2.38 6.11 9.74
CA MET A 179 -2.38 5.34 10.99
C MET A 179 -3.57 5.71 11.89
N ASP A 180 -4.14 6.91 11.73
CA ASP A 180 -5.33 7.33 12.46
C ASP A 180 -6.59 6.62 11.97
N ARG A 181 -6.60 6.16 10.72
CA ARG A 181 -7.75 5.54 10.07
C ARG A 181 -7.62 4.03 9.88
N ASP A 182 -6.40 3.50 9.89
CA ASP A 182 -6.20 2.07 9.62
C ASP A 182 -6.98 1.17 10.59
N GLY A 183 -7.80 0.29 10.03
CA GLY A 183 -8.66 -0.63 10.76
C GLY A 183 -9.96 -0.04 11.33
N THR A 184 -10.18 1.28 11.26
CA THR A 184 -11.37 1.94 11.85
C THR A 184 -12.65 1.76 11.02
N LYS A 185 -12.54 1.54 9.71
CA LYS A 185 -13.65 1.55 8.75
C LYS A 185 -14.37 2.91 8.60
N ASP A 186 -13.75 4.01 9.04
CA ASP A 186 -14.33 5.36 9.01
C ASP A 186 -13.96 6.16 7.72
N GLY A 187 -13.35 5.49 6.75
CA GLY A 187 -12.88 6.08 5.50
C GLY A 187 -11.42 6.54 5.55
N PHE A 188 -10.88 6.89 4.39
CA PHE A 188 -9.54 7.44 4.27
C PHE A 188 -9.39 8.76 5.02
N ASN A 189 -8.17 9.09 5.41
CA ASN A 189 -7.84 10.44 5.84
C ASN A 189 -7.72 11.35 4.59
N ILE A 190 -8.82 11.96 4.20
CA ILE A 190 -8.92 12.76 2.97
C ILE A 190 -7.97 13.97 2.99
N PRO A 191 -7.91 14.78 4.05
CA PRO A 191 -6.95 15.89 4.09
C PRO A 191 -5.50 15.47 3.91
N LEU A 192 -5.08 14.37 4.55
CA LEU A 192 -3.74 13.81 4.40
C LEU A 192 -3.49 13.34 2.96
N THR A 193 -4.40 12.52 2.43
CA THR A 193 -4.30 11.95 1.08
C THR A 193 -4.18 13.05 0.04
N ARG A 194 -5.06 14.06 0.12
CA ARG A 194 -5.06 15.21 -0.79
C ARG A 194 -3.77 16.03 -0.67
N SER A 195 -3.31 16.31 0.54
CA SER A 195 -2.09 17.09 0.76
C SER A 195 -0.87 16.45 0.10
N ILE A 196 -0.76 15.12 0.15
CA ILE A 196 0.35 14.41 -0.49
C ILE A 196 0.11 14.27 -2.00
N SER A 197 -1.10 13.89 -2.44
CA SER A 197 -1.42 13.74 -3.87
C SER A 197 -1.18 15.03 -4.65
N ASP A 198 -1.53 16.17 -4.07
CA ASP A 198 -1.34 17.48 -4.71
C ASP A 198 0.13 17.97 -4.65
N ALA A 199 0.95 17.41 -3.77
CA ALA A 199 2.34 17.80 -3.55
C ALA A 199 3.37 17.04 -4.38
N VAL A 200 3.02 15.87 -4.92
CA VAL A 200 3.94 15.00 -5.66
C VAL A 200 3.46 14.75 -7.09
N SER A 201 4.40 14.39 -7.97
CA SER A 201 4.13 14.16 -9.39
C SER A 201 3.96 12.67 -9.76
N VAL A 202 4.14 11.77 -8.80
CA VAL A 202 3.97 10.32 -8.98
C VAL A 202 2.60 9.88 -8.47
N PRO A 203 2.09 8.71 -8.91
CA PRO A 203 0.85 8.16 -8.40
C PRO A 203 0.87 7.97 -6.88
N VAL A 204 -0.26 8.25 -6.23
CA VAL A 204 -0.48 8.02 -4.80
C VAL A 204 -1.58 7.00 -4.61
N ILE A 205 -1.29 5.97 -3.82
CA ILE A 205 -2.23 4.93 -3.39
C ILE A 205 -2.74 5.30 -2.01
N ALA A 206 -4.04 5.52 -1.87
CA ALA A 206 -4.67 5.77 -0.56
C ALA A 206 -4.88 4.46 0.19
N SER A 207 -4.48 4.41 1.46
CA SER A 207 -4.58 3.24 2.33
C SER A 207 -5.00 3.62 3.75
N GLY A 208 -5.74 2.73 4.39
CA GLY A 208 -6.18 2.83 5.78
C GLY A 208 -7.57 3.45 5.95
N GLY A 209 -8.51 2.67 6.50
CA GLY A 209 -9.83 3.13 6.91
C GLY A 209 -11.00 2.74 6.02
N VAL A 210 -10.81 1.98 4.96
CA VAL A 210 -11.91 1.59 4.07
C VAL A 210 -12.91 0.69 4.80
N GLY A 211 -14.17 1.11 4.83
CA GLY A 211 -15.28 0.36 5.44
C GLY A 211 -16.44 0.10 4.50
N ASN A 212 -16.54 0.84 3.40
CA ASN A 212 -17.59 0.68 2.39
C ASN A 212 -17.13 1.22 1.02
N LEU A 213 -17.95 1.07 -0.01
CA LEU A 213 -17.62 1.46 -1.38
C LEU A 213 -17.55 2.98 -1.58
N GLU A 214 -18.32 3.77 -0.82
CA GLU A 214 -18.27 5.24 -0.89
C GLU A 214 -16.89 5.77 -0.50
N HIS A 215 -16.24 5.15 0.48
CA HIS A 215 -14.89 5.52 0.88
C HIS A 215 -13.87 5.40 -0.25
N LEU A 216 -14.05 4.42 -1.18
CA LEU A 216 -13.19 4.28 -2.35
C LEU A 216 -13.38 5.48 -3.31
N VAL A 217 -14.61 5.93 -3.49
CA VAL A 217 -14.95 7.10 -4.29
C VAL A 217 -14.35 8.37 -3.69
N ASP A 218 -14.51 8.57 -2.38
CA ASP A 218 -13.97 9.73 -1.65
C ASP A 218 -12.44 9.81 -1.78
N GLY A 219 -11.75 8.68 -1.67
CA GLY A 219 -10.29 8.61 -1.84
C GLY A 219 -9.82 9.12 -3.19
N ILE A 220 -10.57 8.86 -4.25
CA ILE A 220 -10.26 9.31 -5.61
C ILE A 220 -10.71 10.75 -5.84
N ILE A 221 -11.97 11.08 -5.55
CA ILE A 221 -12.56 12.39 -5.90
C ILE A 221 -12.09 13.48 -4.95
N GLU A 222 -12.17 13.22 -3.64
CA GLU A 222 -11.83 14.20 -2.61
C GLU A 222 -10.34 14.14 -2.22
N GLY A 223 -9.77 12.92 -2.18
CA GLY A 223 -8.39 12.69 -1.81
C GLY A 223 -7.40 12.88 -2.96
N HIS A 224 -7.87 12.96 -4.21
CA HIS A 224 -7.06 13.03 -5.43
C HIS A 224 -6.09 11.83 -5.61
N ALA A 225 -6.38 10.70 -4.98
CA ALA A 225 -5.57 9.51 -5.14
C ALA A 225 -5.67 8.93 -6.57
N ASP A 226 -4.64 8.22 -6.99
CA ASP A 226 -4.59 7.51 -8.27
C ASP A 226 -5.01 6.04 -8.14
N ALA A 227 -4.95 5.52 -6.92
CA ALA A 227 -5.39 4.18 -6.58
C ALA A 227 -5.91 4.13 -5.14
N VAL A 228 -6.74 3.15 -4.88
CA VAL A 228 -7.28 2.84 -3.55
C VAL A 228 -6.89 1.42 -3.15
N LEU A 229 -6.36 1.29 -1.94
CA LEU A 229 -5.96 0.01 -1.37
C LEU A 229 -6.92 -0.37 -0.25
N ALA A 230 -7.40 -1.59 -0.26
CA ALA A 230 -8.30 -2.11 0.75
C ALA A 230 -8.03 -3.60 1.04
N ALA A 231 -8.35 -4.01 2.25
CA ALA A 231 -8.15 -5.38 2.71
C ALA A 231 -9.46 -6.00 3.25
N SER A 232 -9.93 -5.57 4.41
CA SER A 232 -11.00 -6.24 5.14
C SER A 232 -12.32 -6.35 4.37
N ILE A 233 -12.73 -5.32 3.65
CA ILE A 233 -13.98 -5.32 2.88
C ILE A 233 -13.98 -6.40 1.78
N PHE A 234 -12.80 -6.73 1.24
CA PHE A 234 -12.64 -7.77 0.24
C PHE A 234 -12.35 -9.14 0.86
N HIS A 235 -11.50 -9.22 1.88
CA HIS A 235 -11.13 -10.49 2.53
C HIS A 235 -12.33 -11.20 3.16
N TYR A 236 -13.22 -10.43 3.78
CA TYR A 236 -14.39 -10.98 4.44
C TYR A 236 -15.63 -11.07 3.53
N GLY A 237 -15.48 -10.73 2.24
CA GLY A 237 -16.55 -10.84 1.27
C GLY A 237 -17.70 -9.85 1.50
N GLU A 238 -17.45 -8.74 2.20
CA GLU A 238 -18.46 -7.68 2.36
C GLU A 238 -18.78 -7.08 0.99
N TYR A 239 -17.77 -6.95 0.12
CA TYR A 239 -17.87 -6.54 -1.28
C TYR A 239 -16.89 -7.33 -2.14
N THR A 240 -17.20 -7.44 -3.44
CA THR A 240 -16.29 -7.97 -4.45
C THR A 240 -15.60 -6.84 -5.22
N VAL A 241 -14.47 -7.13 -5.85
CA VAL A 241 -13.76 -6.15 -6.70
C VAL A 241 -14.65 -5.68 -7.87
N PRO A 242 -15.39 -6.56 -8.58
CA PRO A 242 -16.30 -6.12 -9.63
C PRO A 242 -17.42 -5.19 -9.15
N GLU A 243 -17.98 -5.43 -7.96
CA GLU A 243 -18.97 -4.52 -7.35
C GLU A 243 -18.35 -3.14 -7.07
N ALA A 244 -17.16 -3.11 -6.49
CA ALA A 244 -16.45 -1.87 -6.23
C ALA A 244 -16.15 -1.08 -7.51
N LYS A 245 -15.69 -1.75 -8.56
CA LYS A 245 -15.43 -1.11 -9.86
C LYS A 245 -16.69 -0.53 -10.49
N ARG A 246 -17.80 -1.29 -10.51
CA ARG A 246 -19.08 -0.79 -11.01
C ARG A 246 -19.55 0.42 -10.22
N PHE A 247 -19.48 0.34 -8.90
CA PHE A 247 -19.86 1.44 -8.03
C PHE A 247 -19.08 2.73 -8.29
N MET A 248 -17.76 2.61 -8.52
CA MET A 248 -16.90 3.74 -8.86
C MET A 248 -17.21 4.28 -10.27
N ALA A 249 -17.42 3.39 -11.26
CA ALA A 249 -17.80 3.77 -12.61
C ALA A 249 -19.13 4.54 -12.67
N ASP A 250 -20.13 4.10 -11.91
CA ASP A 250 -21.45 4.76 -11.80
C ASP A 250 -21.35 6.18 -11.22
N ARG A 251 -20.25 6.52 -10.55
CA ARG A 251 -19.93 7.85 -10.04
C ARG A 251 -18.96 8.64 -10.93
N GLY A 252 -18.75 8.17 -12.15
CA GLY A 252 -17.96 8.88 -13.15
C GLY A 252 -16.45 8.69 -13.02
N ILE A 253 -15.98 7.74 -12.19
CA ILE A 253 -14.57 7.43 -12.07
C ILE A 253 -14.18 6.43 -13.17
N GLU A 254 -13.17 6.75 -13.97
CA GLU A 254 -12.63 5.83 -14.96
C GLU A 254 -11.93 4.66 -14.26
N VAL A 255 -12.43 3.45 -14.47
CA VAL A 255 -11.87 2.18 -13.99
C VAL A 255 -11.86 1.16 -15.12
N ARG A 256 -11.04 0.12 -15.00
CA ARG A 256 -11.06 -1.04 -15.92
C ARG A 256 -12.13 -2.01 -15.43
N LEU A 257 -13.18 -2.20 -16.20
CA LEU A 257 -14.26 -3.18 -15.94
C LEU A 257 -13.89 -4.55 -16.50
#